data_a73e78fa71aee520378b15bf554acd85
#
_entry.id   a73e78fa71aee520378b15bf554acd85
#
_cell.length_a   1.000
_cell.length_b   1.000
_cell.length_c   1.000
_cell.angle_alpha   90.00
_cell.angle_beta   90.00
_cell.angle_gamma   90.00
#
_symmetry.space_group_name_H-M   'P 1'
#
loop_
_entity.id
_entity.type
_entity.pdbx_description
1 polymer ?
#
loop_
_entity_poly.entity_id
_entity_poly.type
_entity_poly.pdbx_seq_one_letter_code
_entity_poly.pdbx_strand_id
1 'polypeptide(L)'
;MFYKKKKEPTRDQLIERSFGHKDNQSTDILFLFPPTSIGKDHSHRYGKKDLGELKGDLIPLGIASLAAYLRKYKFCVAALDCIALELSHKEIVEIIRRKKPRSIGISATTYALPASSTLADRLRKEFPNLLIILGGAHANVAGTH
;
A
#
# COMPACT_ATOMS: atom_id res chain seq x y z
N MET A 1 -16.96 24.53 26.89
CA MET A 1 -17.25 23.84 25.62
C MET A 1 -16.40 22.56 25.57
N PHE A 2 -16.97 21.41 25.93
CA PHE A 2 -16.23 20.15 26.02
C PHE A 2 -16.00 19.60 24.62
N TYR A 3 -14.75 19.58 24.16
CA TYR A 3 -14.34 18.93 22.91
C TYR A 3 -14.50 17.40 23.12
N LYS A 4 -15.58 16.83 22.62
CA LYS A 4 -15.72 15.36 22.60
C LYS A 4 -14.57 14.81 21.76
N LYS A 5 -13.58 14.14 22.38
CA LYS A 5 -12.56 13.37 21.67
C LYS A 5 -13.27 12.41 20.70
N LYS A 6 -13.17 12.67 19.40
CA LYS A 6 -13.64 11.71 18.39
C LYS A 6 -12.83 10.42 18.61
N LYS A 7 -13.53 9.29 18.72
CA LYS A 7 -12.90 7.98 18.82
C LYS A 7 -12.03 7.78 17.57
N GLU A 8 -10.76 7.46 17.76
CA GLU A 8 -9.86 7.17 16.64
C GLU A 8 -10.41 5.99 15.82
N PRO A 9 -10.31 6.05 14.50
CA PRO A 9 -10.79 4.97 13.64
C PRO A 9 -9.97 3.70 13.88
N THR A 10 -10.64 2.56 13.83
CA THR A 10 -9.95 1.25 13.88
C THR A 10 -9.16 1.02 12.59
N ARG A 11 -8.19 0.10 12.63
CA ARG A 11 -7.40 -0.30 11.46
C ARG A 11 -8.29 -0.73 10.29
N ASP A 12 -9.31 -1.54 10.53
CA ASP A 12 -10.26 -1.98 9.50
C ASP A 12 -11.04 -0.81 8.90
N GLN A 13 -11.45 0.15 9.73
CA GLN A 13 -12.10 1.37 9.25
C GLN A 13 -11.16 2.23 8.38
N LEU A 14 -9.87 2.26 8.69
CA LEU A 14 -8.87 2.96 7.87
C LEU A 14 -8.67 2.24 6.53
N ILE A 15 -8.61 0.90 6.52
CA ILE A 15 -8.55 0.11 5.30
C ILE A 15 -9.78 0.39 4.43
N GLU A 16 -10.99 0.32 4.99
CA GLU A 16 -12.21 0.59 4.23
C GLU A 16 -12.25 2.02 3.66
N ARG A 17 -11.84 3.02 4.43
CA ARG A 17 -11.73 4.42 3.96
C ARG A 17 -10.75 4.59 2.80
N SER A 18 -9.69 3.78 2.74
CA SER A 18 -8.72 3.83 1.64
C SER A 18 -9.34 3.47 0.29
N PHE A 19 -10.43 2.71 0.30
CA PHE A 19 -11.18 2.37 -0.90
C PHE A 19 -12.28 3.35 -1.28
N GLY A 20 -12.62 4.31 -0.44
CA GLY A 20 -13.39 5.57 -0.61
C GLY A 20 -14.45 5.70 -1.72
N HIS A 21 -14.79 4.61 -2.41
CA HIS A 21 -15.76 4.55 -3.49
C HIS A 21 -17.13 4.17 -2.94
N LYS A 22 -18.18 4.55 -3.65
CA LYS A 22 -19.53 4.02 -3.39
C LYS A 22 -19.49 2.49 -3.50
N ASP A 23 -20.18 1.80 -2.61
CA ASP A 23 -20.12 0.35 -2.38
C ASP A 23 -20.23 -0.58 -3.61
N ASN A 24 -20.60 -0.06 -4.78
CA ASN A 24 -20.79 -0.82 -6.02
C ASN A 24 -19.75 -0.51 -7.12
N GLN A 25 -18.73 0.29 -6.84
CA GLN A 25 -17.76 0.67 -7.87
C GLN A 25 -16.49 -0.16 -7.73
N SER A 26 -16.11 -0.90 -8.80
CA SER A 26 -14.87 -1.68 -8.81
C SER A 26 -13.65 -0.74 -8.76
N THR A 27 -12.64 -1.12 -7.99
CA THR A 27 -11.36 -0.39 -7.95
C THR A 27 -10.57 -0.67 -9.23
N ASP A 28 -10.28 0.37 -10.03
CA ASP A 28 -9.48 0.23 -11.24
C ASP A 28 -8.01 -0.05 -10.89
N ILE A 29 -7.47 0.69 -9.93
CA ILE A 29 -6.11 0.48 -9.44
C ILE A 29 -6.03 0.65 -7.93
N LEU A 30 -5.36 -0.31 -7.29
CA LEU A 30 -4.97 -0.25 -5.89
C LEU A 30 -3.47 0.02 -5.81
N PHE A 31 -3.08 1.17 -5.30
CA PHE A 31 -1.70 1.46 -4.97
C PHE A 31 -1.32 0.90 -3.60
N LEU A 32 -0.15 0.28 -3.54
CA LEU A 32 0.44 -0.24 -2.32
C LEU A 32 1.77 0.48 -2.04
N PHE A 33 1.90 1.01 -0.84
CA PHE A 33 3.18 1.32 -0.24
C PHE A 33 3.56 0.13 0.66
N PRO A 34 4.37 -0.82 0.14
CA PRO A 34 4.55 -2.12 0.76
C PRO A 34 5.35 -2.03 2.04
N PRO A 35 5.23 -3.03 2.96
CA PRO A 35 6.13 -3.14 4.10
C PRO A 35 7.56 -3.32 3.62
N THR A 36 8.52 -2.77 4.37
CA THR A 36 9.95 -2.81 4.01
C THR A 36 10.63 -4.13 4.40
N SER A 37 9.98 -4.98 5.16
CA SER A 37 10.50 -6.26 5.64
C SER A 37 9.58 -7.43 5.29
N ILE A 38 10.21 -8.59 5.04
CA ILE A 38 9.54 -9.88 4.80
C ILE A 38 9.33 -10.55 6.16
N GLY A 39 8.28 -10.18 6.89
CA GLY A 39 7.96 -10.77 8.19
C GLY A 39 7.57 -9.76 9.25
N LYS A 40 7.21 -10.26 10.44
CA LYS A 40 6.77 -9.42 11.58
C LYS A 40 7.90 -8.61 12.23
N ASP A 41 9.14 -8.87 11.88
CA ASP A 41 10.29 -8.23 12.50
C ASP A 41 10.77 -7.04 11.68
N HIS A 42 10.14 -5.91 11.91
CA HIS A 42 10.56 -4.61 11.37
C HIS A 42 11.85 -4.08 12.04
N SER A 43 12.45 -4.86 12.98
CA SER A 43 13.51 -4.38 13.85
C SER A 43 14.91 -4.43 13.26
N HIS A 44 15.13 -5.11 12.12
CA HIS A 44 16.50 -5.48 11.71
C HIS A 44 17.28 -4.46 10.90
N ARG A 45 16.70 -3.34 10.46
CA ARG A 45 17.47 -2.36 9.65
C ARG A 45 17.46 -0.91 10.17
N TYR A 46 16.50 -0.57 10.96
CA TYR A 46 16.54 0.63 11.79
C TYR A 46 16.33 0.15 13.21
N GLY A 47 17.20 0.51 14.12
CA GLY A 47 17.04 0.14 15.53
C GLY A 47 15.64 0.46 15.99
N LYS A 48 15.07 -0.34 16.88
CA LYS A 48 13.72 -0.15 17.44
C LYS A 48 13.43 1.29 17.92
N LYS A 49 14.50 2.06 18.20
CA LYS A 49 14.43 3.48 18.58
C LYS A 49 14.16 4.41 17.39
N ASP A 50 14.74 4.11 16.21
CA ASP A 50 14.72 5.05 15.09
C ASP A 50 13.43 4.94 14.26
N LEU A 51 12.79 3.78 14.23
CA LEU A 51 11.50 3.58 13.53
C LEU A 51 10.28 3.84 14.43
N GLY A 52 10.45 3.79 15.76
CA GLY A 52 9.37 4.07 16.72
C GLY A 52 8.85 5.50 16.62
N GLU A 53 9.71 6.44 16.23
CA GLU A 53 9.36 7.85 16.05
C GLU A 53 8.92 8.18 14.62
N LEU A 54 9.28 7.33 13.62
CA LEU A 54 8.90 7.51 12.21
C LEU A 54 7.66 6.73 11.78
N LYS A 55 7.04 5.99 12.69
CA LYS A 55 5.79 5.25 12.43
C LYS A 55 4.66 6.23 12.10
N GLY A 56 4.34 6.34 10.84
CA GLY A 56 3.20 7.12 10.36
C GLY A 56 3.49 8.53 9.89
N ASP A 57 4.72 9.04 10.04
CA ASP A 57 5.05 10.43 9.67
C ASP A 57 5.40 10.60 8.19
N LEU A 58 5.71 9.53 7.47
CA LEU A 58 6.05 9.60 6.05
C LEU A 58 4.83 9.26 5.19
N ILE A 59 4.12 10.29 4.78
CA ILE A 59 3.04 10.16 3.79
C ILE A 59 3.68 9.76 2.45
N PRO A 60 3.25 8.67 1.79
CA PRO A 60 3.78 8.26 0.49
C PRO A 60 3.29 9.22 -0.62
N LEU A 61 3.88 10.42 -0.69
CA LEU A 61 3.46 11.51 -1.57
C LEU A 61 3.39 11.10 -3.04
N GLY A 62 4.31 10.24 -3.50
CA GLY A 62 4.29 9.73 -4.88
C GLY A 62 2.99 8.99 -5.20
N ILE A 63 2.59 8.07 -4.33
CA ILE A 63 1.31 7.33 -4.47
C ILE A 63 0.12 8.27 -4.35
N ALA A 64 0.15 9.19 -3.38
CA ALA A 64 -0.92 10.15 -3.18
C ALA A 64 -1.13 11.04 -4.42
N SER A 65 -0.04 11.51 -5.02
CA SER A 65 -0.06 12.33 -6.24
C SER A 65 -0.60 11.55 -7.44
N LEU A 66 -0.16 10.30 -7.65
CA LEU A 66 -0.67 9.43 -8.71
C LEU A 66 -2.17 9.14 -8.52
N ALA A 67 -2.58 8.84 -7.29
CA ALA A 67 -3.99 8.59 -6.98
C ALA A 67 -4.85 9.84 -7.27
N ALA A 68 -4.39 11.02 -6.87
CA ALA A 68 -5.09 12.27 -7.13
C ALA A 68 -5.18 12.56 -8.64
N TYR A 69 -4.09 12.34 -9.37
CA TYR A 69 -4.05 12.53 -10.83
C TYR A 69 -5.04 11.61 -11.54
N LEU A 70 -5.02 10.31 -11.25
CA LEU A 70 -5.93 9.34 -11.88
C LEU A 70 -7.40 9.60 -11.54
N ARG A 71 -7.69 10.02 -10.29
CA ARG A 71 -9.06 10.40 -9.91
C ARG A 71 -9.60 11.59 -10.70
N LYS A 72 -8.73 12.53 -11.12
CA LYS A 72 -9.10 13.63 -12.03
C LYS A 72 -9.63 13.08 -13.37
N TYR A 73 -9.13 11.94 -13.82
CA TYR A 73 -9.58 11.25 -15.04
C TYR A 73 -10.65 10.18 -14.76
N LYS A 74 -11.34 10.26 -13.62
CA LYS A 74 -12.48 9.41 -13.26
C LYS A 74 -12.14 7.94 -12.98
N PHE A 75 -10.87 7.59 -12.80
CA PHE A 75 -10.50 6.27 -12.32
C PHE A 75 -10.86 6.09 -10.85
N CYS A 76 -11.33 4.89 -10.51
CA CYS A 76 -11.58 4.47 -9.14
C CYS A 76 -10.28 3.97 -8.51
N VAL A 77 -9.65 4.82 -7.72
CA VAL A 77 -8.32 4.57 -7.16
C VAL A 77 -8.38 4.43 -5.65
N ALA A 78 -7.81 3.33 -5.15
CA ALA A 78 -7.51 3.12 -3.75
C ALA A 78 -5.99 3.18 -3.51
N ALA A 79 -5.59 3.51 -2.28
CA ALA A 79 -4.20 3.52 -1.87
C ALA A 79 -4.09 3.01 -0.43
N LEU A 80 -3.17 2.07 -0.19
CA LEU A 80 -2.88 1.52 1.12
C LEU A 80 -1.43 1.80 1.50
N ASP A 81 -1.26 2.48 2.61
CA ASP A 81 0.01 2.54 3.31
C ASP A 81 0.12 1.30 4.21
N CYS A 82 0.79 0.26 3.68
CA CYS A 82 0.91 -1.01 4.38
C CYS A 82 1.87 -0.93 5.58
N ILE A 83 2.73 0.10 5.65
CA ILE A 83 3.61 0.34 6.79
C ILE A 83 2.80 0.95 7.93
N ALA A 84 2.10 2.04 7.68
CA ALA A 84 1.28 2.72 8.70
C ALA A 84 0.15 1.82 9.21
N LEU A 85 -0.39 0.97 8.36
CA LEU A 85 -1.43 -0.01 8.71
C LEU A 85 -0.85 -1.32 9.28
N GLU A 86 0.45 -1.47 9.38
CA GLU A 86 1.14 -2.69 9.84
C GLU A 86 0.65 -3.97 9.14
N LEU A 87 0.42 -3.90 7.82
CA LEU A 87 -0.10 -5.01 7.04
C LEU A 87 0.98 -6.00 6.68
N SER A 88 0.75 -7.27 7.00
CA SER A 88 1.55 -8.38 6.47
C SER A 88 1.20 -8.69 5.02
N HIS A 89 2.09 -9.36 4.29
CA HIS A 89 1.81 -9.84 2.94
C HIS A 89 0.54 -10.72 2.86
N LYS A 90 0.26 -11.51 3.91
CA LYS A 90 -0.96 -12.33 3.97
C LYS A 90 -2.21 -11.47 4.03
N GLU A 91 -2.22 -10.45 4.87
CA GLU A 91 -3.36 -9.54 5.00
C GLU A 91 -3.58 -8.72 3.72
N ILE A 92 -2.50 -8.30 3.05
CA ILE A 92 -2.58 -7.63 1.74
C ILE A 92 -3.26 -8.54 0.71
N VAL A 93 -2.88 -9.82 0.63
CA VAL A 93 -3.50 -10.81 -0.25
C VAL A 93 -5.01 -10.94 0.06
N GLU A 94 -5.40 -11.03 1.34
CA GLU A 94 -6.81 -11.13 1.73
C GLU A 94 -7.61 -9.86 1.37
N ILE A 95 -7.02 -8.68 1.53
CA ILE A 95 -7.65 -7.42 1.10
C ILE A 95 -7.88 -7.43 -0.41
N ILE A 96 -6.87 -7.83 -1.20
CA ILE A 96 -6.97 -7.90 -2.66
C ILE A 96 -8.04 -8.93 -3.08
N ARG A 97 -8.08 -10.09 -2.43
CA ARG A 97 -9.09 -11.13 -2.69
C ARG A 97 -10.52 -10.62 -2.44
N ARG A 98 -10.69 -9.84 -1.38
CA ARG A 98 -12.00 -9.24 -1.02
C ARG A 98 -12.38 -8.09 -1.93
N LYS A 99 -11.44 -7.18 -2.21
CA LYS A 99 -11.70 -5.92 -2.94
C LYS A 99 -11.62 -6.06 -4.45
N LYS A 100 -10.96 -7.11 -4.96
CA LYS A 100 -10.85 -7.47 -6.38
C LYS A 100 -10.50 -6.28 -7.28
N PRO A 101 -9.40 -5.53 -7.01
CA PRO A 101 -8.99 -4.46 -7.89
C PRO A 101 -8.61 -5.01 -9.26
N ARG A 102 -8.77 -4.21 -10.33
CA ARG A 102 -8.42 -4.61 -11.70
C ARG A 102 -6.90 -4.60 -11.92
N SER A 103 -6.19 -3.75 -11.20
CA SER A 103 -4.73 -3.66 -11.26
C SER A 103 -4.14 -3.25 -9.91
N ILE A 104 -2.85 -3.55 -9.72
CA ILE A 104 -2.07 -3.20 -8.53
C ILE A 104 -0.86 -2.38 -8.95
N GLY A 105 -0.64 -1.26 -8.29
CA GLY A 105 0.61 -0.49 -8.37
C GLY A 105 1.40 -0.65 -7.08
N ILE A 106 2.63 -1.16 -7.15
CA ILE A 106 3.51 -1.32 -5.98
C ILE A 106 4.62 -0.28 -6.07
N SER A 107 4.76 0.56 -5.05
CA SER A 107 5.86 1.52 -4.95
C SER A 107 7.09 0.83 -4.37
N ALA A 108 8.15 0.70 -5.17
CA ALA A 108 9.42 0.12 -4.76
C ALA A 108 10.50 1.20 -4.67
N THR A 109 10.98 1.44 -3.45
CA THR A 109 12.27 2.10 -3.24
C THR A 109 13.36 1.04 -3.25
N THR A 110 14.63 1.42 -3.46
CA THR A 110 15.77 0.49 -3.39
C THR A 110 15.75 -0.34 -2.10
N TYR A 111 15.32 0.25 -1.03
CA TYR A 111 15.24 -0.36 0.29
C TYR A 111 14.12 -1.39 0.41
N ALA A 112 12.97 -1.07 -0.16
CA ALA A 112 11.78 -1.90 -0.13
C ALA A 112 11.74 -2.96 -1.25
N LEU A 113 12.70 -2.94 -2.18
CA LEU A 113 12.69 -3.81 -3.35
C LEU A 113 12.57 -5.31 -3.02
N PRO A 114 13.36 -5.88 -2.07
CA PRO A 114 13.24 -7.30 -1.76
C PRO A 114 11.84 -7.69 -1.26
N ALA A 115 11.25 -6.85 -0.41
CA ALA A 115 9.90 -7.07 0.10
C ALA A 115 8.83 -6.84 -0.97
N SER A 116 9.02 -5.83 -1.83
CA SER A 116 8.12 -5.55 -2.97
C SER A 116 8.13 -6.68 -3.98
N SER A 117 9.30 -7.23 -4.32
CA SER A 117 9.43 -8.36 -5.25
C SER A 117 8.76 -9.61 -4.66
N THR A 118 9.02 -9.92 -3.40
CA THR A 118 8.38 -11.05 -2.71
C THR A 118 6.86 -10.91 -2.67
N LEU A 119 6.35 -9.70 -2.44
CA LEU A 119 4.91 -9.43 -2.49
C LEU A 119 4.37 -9.61 -3.92
N ALA A 120 5.05 -9.08 -4.93
CA ALA A 120 4.65 -9.21 -6.33
C ALA A 120 4.62 -10.67 -6.78
N ASP A 121 5.63 -11.48 -6.43
CA ASP A 121 5.68 -12.91 -6.72
C ASP A 121 4.53 -13.67 -6.06
N ARG A 122 4.23 -13.33 -4.81
CA ARG A 122 3.09 -13.91 -4.09
C ARG A 122 1.77 -13.55 -4.75
N LEU A 123 1.59 -12.27 -5.10
CA LEU A 123 0.38 -11.81 -5.79
C LEU A 123 0.23 -12.47 -7.16
N ARG A 124 1.32 -12.67 -7.90
CA ARG A 124 1.30 -13.37 -9.20
C ARG A 124 0.86 -14.82 -9.07
N LYS A 125 1.29 -15.51 -8.01
CA LYS A 125 0.86 -16.90 -7.72
C LYS A 125 -0.61 -16.99 -7.34
N GLU A 126 -1.09 -16.06 -6.50
CA GLU A 126 -2.47 -16.06 -6.00
C GLU A 126 -3.47 -15.53 -7.05
N PHE A 127 -3.03 -14.60 -7.90
CA PHE A 127 -3.87 -13.90 -8.89
C PHE A 127 -3.17 -13.84 -10.25
N PRO A 128 -3.11 -14.94 -11.01
CA PRO A 128 -2.31 -15.01 -12.26
C PRO A 128 -2.69 -13.96 -13.31
N ASN A 129 -3.95 -13.57 -13.35
CA ASN A 129 -4.48 -12.62 -14.34
C ASN A 129 -4.49 -11.15 -13.85
N LEU A 130 -4.01 -10.89 -12.64
CA LEU A 130 -3.97 -9.54 -12.10
C LEU A 130 -2.81 -8.77 -12.73
N LEU A 131 -3.09 -7.57 -13.25
CA LEU A 131 -2.03 -6.67 -13.71
C LEU A 131 -1.31 -6.08 -12.50
N ILE A 132 0.00 -6.35 -12.40
CA ILE A 132 0.87 -5.85 -11.35
C ILE A 132 1.90 -4.93 -11.99
N ILE A 133 1.94 -3.68 -11.53
CA ILE A 133 2.86 -2.64 -11.98
C ILE A 133 3.81 -2.34 -10.83
N LEU A 134 5.10 -2.53 -11.06
CA LEU A 134 6.13 -2.11 -10.12
C LEU A 134 6.64 -0.72 -10.53
N GLY A 135 6.56 0.22 -9.63
CA GLY A 135 7.00 1.59 -9.85
C GLY A 135 7.81 2.14 -8.68
N GLY A 136 8.14 3.43 -8.71
CA GLY A 136 8.92 4.11 -7.69
C GLY A 136 10.37 4.31 -8.08
N ALA A 137 11.17 4.90 -7.19
CA ALA A 137 12.52 5.35 -7.49
C ALA A 137 13.44 4.23 -8.01
N HIS A 138 13.34 3.02 -7.44
CA HIS A 138 14.19 1.91 -7.88
C HIS A 138 13.82 1.39 -9.26
N ALA A 139 12.53 1.24 -9.55
CA ALA A 139 12.06 0.74 -10.85
C ALA A 139 12.48 1.66 -12.00
N ASN A 140 12.53 2.98 -11.75
CA ASN A 140 12.98 3.95 -12.75
C ASN A 140 14.48 3.84 -13.08
N VAL A 141 15.30 3.35 -12.15
CA VAL A 141 16.76 3.20 -12.34
C VAL A 141 17.10 1.83 -12.90
N ALA A 142 16.41 0.78 -12.46
CA ALA A 142 16.71 -0.61 -12.81
C ALA A 142 15.92 -1.14 -14.02
N GLY A 143 14.94 -0.41 -14.50
CA GLY A 143 14.01 -0.86 -15.55
C GLY A 143 14.58 -0.96 -16.97
N THR A 144 15.89 -0.79 -17.15
CA THR A 144 16.56 -0.83 -18.46
C THR A 144 17.55 -1.99 -18.62
N HIS A 145 17.55 -2.96 -17.69
CA HIS A 145 18.45 -4.12 -17.73
C HIS A 145 17.68 -5.43 -17.81
#